data_b22931bf74876705b0cb5b593c9e81ec
#
_entry.id   b22931bf74876705b0cb5b593c9e81ec
#
_cell.length_a   1.000
_cell.length_b   1.000
_cell.length_c   1.000
_cell.angle_alpha   90.00
_cell.angle_beta   90.00
_cell.angle_gamma   90.00
#
_symmetry.space_group_name_H-M   'P 1'
#
loop_
_entity.id
_entity.type
_entity.pdbx_description
1 polymer ?
#
loop_
_entity_poly.entity_id
_entity_poly.type
_entity_poly.pdbx_seq_one_letter_code
_entity_poly.pdbx_strand_id
1 'polypeptide(L)'
;MMRSTRGAVLFWQAAILAGVLAVWQWGYDLRALPGFKPFVPSILDPYFISKPSLIWTSFLKLSCLSDRAGFAACLAKNENNLWMALRVTIVNMWWGFLFGTVSGVIAGLVLGRSDKLSRIFQPFVVAMNSVPRIALVPLIILMFGLGDMSKIVTA
;
A
#
# COMPACT_ATOMS: atom_id res chain seq x y z
N MET A 1 26.00 -4.92 -32.90
CA MET A 1 26.68 -4.89 -31.60
C MET A 1 25.79 -4.50 -30.39
N MET A 2 24.63 -3.86 -30.57
CA MET A 2 23.74 -3.42 -29.47
C MET A 2 22.88 -4.50 -28.79
N ARG A 3 22.74 -5.71 -29.37
CA ARG A 3 21.92 -6.79 -28.78
C ARG A 3 22.60 -7.52 -27.60
N SER A 4 23.94 -7.56 -27.59
CA SER A 4 24.73 -8.22 -26.54
C SER A 4 24.68 -7.46 -25.21
N THR A 5 24.64 -6.14 -25.25
CA THR A 5 24.64 -5.31 -24.05
C THR A 5 23.29 -5.35 -23.30
N ARG A 6 22.16 -5.48 -24.02
CA ARG A 6 20.85 -5.61 -23.40
C ARG A 6 20.69 -6.93 -22.62
N GLY A 7 21.21 -8.03 -23.18
CA GLY A 7 21.20 -9.32 -22.49
C GLY A 7 22.05 -9.32 -21.22
N ALA A 8 23.23 -8.72 -21.26
CA ALA A 8 24.09 -8.59 -20.10
C ALA A 8 23.44 -7.68 -19.02
N VAL A 9 22.82 -6.59 -19.41
CA VAL A 9 22.10 -5.70 -18.47
C VAL A 9 20.94 -6.43 -17.80
N LEU A 10 20.11 -7.13 -18.56
CA LEU A 10 19.00 -7.92 -18.00
C LEU A 10 19.50 -9.02 -17.07
N PHE A 11 20.60 -9.68 -17.41
CA PHE A 11 21.21 -10.70 -16.54
C PHE A 11 21.64 -10.10 -15.19
N TRP A 12 22.35 -8.97 -15.21
CA TRP A 12 22.77 -8.31 -13.98
C TRP A 12 21.59 -7.78 -13.15
N GLN A 13 20.56 -7.24 -13.79
CA GLN A 13 19.32 -6.83 -13.11
C GLN A 13 18.62 -8.01 -12.43
N ALA A 14 18.50 -9.13 -13.14
CA ALA A 14 17.92 -10.36 -12.59
C ALA A 14 18.78 -10.92 -11.45
N ALA A 15 20.10 -10.91 -11.58
CA ALA A 15 21.02 -11.37 -10.55
C ALA A 15 20.95 -10.51 -9.27
N ILE A 16 20.87 -9.19 -9.41
CA ILE A 16 20.69 -8.28 -8.29
C ILE A 16 19.35 -8.52 -7.61
N LEU A 17 18.25 -8.62 -8.39
CA LEU A 17 16.93 -8.89 -7.85
C LEU A 17 16.88 -10.23 -7.10
N ALA A 18 17.44 -11.26 -7.68
CA ALA A 18 17.54 -12.59 -7.05
C ALA A 18 18.36 -12.54 -5.77
N GLY A 19 19.48 -11.81 -5.76
CA GLY A 19 20.30 -11.59 -4.57
C GLY A 19 19.55 -10.88 -3.45
N VAL A 20 18.81 -9.81 -3.77
CA VAL A 20 17.99 -9.09 -2.79
C VAL A 20 16.89 -10.00 -2.22
N LEU A 21 16.21 -10.77 -3.07
CA LEU A 21 15.18 -11.71 -2.64
C LEU A 21 15.77 -12.84 -1.78
N ALA A 22 16.94 -13.33 -2.12
CA ALA A 22 17.64 -14.34 -1.33
C ALA A 22 18.04 -13.82 0.06
N VAL A 23 18.59 -12.61 0.14
CA VAL A 23 18.91 -11.95 1.40
C VAL A 23 17.65 -11.72 2.23
N TRP A 24 16.54 -11.30 1.61
CA TRP A 24 15.27 -11.12 2.29
C TRP A 24 14.69 -12.44 2.81
N GLN A 25 14.78 -13.53 2.03
CA GLN A 25 14.25 -14.83 2.43
C GLN A 25 15.06 -15.50 3.55
N TRP A 26 16.39 -15.49 3.43
CA TRP A 26 17.28 -16.24 4.31
C TRP A 26 18.13 -15.38 5.25
N GLY A 27 18.11 -14.07 5.09
CA GLY A 27 18.98 -13.17 5.86
C GLY A 27 18.80 -13.30 7.37
N TYR A 28 17.58 -13.54 7.84
CA TYR A 28 17.32 -13.78 9.26
C TYR A 28 17.87 -15.14 9.74
N ASP A 29 17.75 -16.18 8.93
CA ASP A 29 18.23 -17.52 9.27
C ASP A 29 19.75 -17.55 9.38
N LEU A 30 20.46 -16.73 8.59
CA LEU A 30 21.91 -16.52 8.71
C LEU A 30 22.31 -15.93 10.06
N ARG A 31 21.46 -15.14 10.70
CA ARG A 31 21.69 -14.59 12.04
C ARG A 31 21.71 -15.68 13.13
N ALA A 32 21.03 -16.80 12.90
CA ALA A 32 21.02 -17.94 13.81
C ALA A 32 22.38 -18.67 13.85
N LEU A 33 23.22 -18.47 12.82
CA LEU A 33 24.56 -19.07 12.78
C LEU A 33 25.50 -18.35 13.74
N PRO A 34 26.32 -19.12 14.54
CA PRO A 34 27.30 -18.55 15.45
C PRO A 34 28.32 -17.74 14.65
N GLY A 35 28.52 -16.47 15.01
CA GLY A 35 29.46 -15.55 14.35
C GLY A 35 28.83 -14.52 13.39
N PHE A 36 27.63 -14.73 12.90
CA PHE A 36 26.97 -13.78 11.97
C PHE A 36 26.06 -12.74 12.64
N LYS A 37 25.77 -12.90 13.93
CA LYS A 37 24.91 -11.96 14.70
C LYS A 37 25.27 -10.48 14.56
N PRO A 38 26.56 -10.05 14.60
CA PRO A 38 26.88 -8.62 14.50
C PRO A 38 26.73 -8.04 13.10
N PHE A 39 26.72 -8.89 12.04
CA PHE A 39 26.65 -8.44 10.65
C PHE A 39 25.23 -8.36 10.11
N VAL A 40 24.27 -9.06 10.71
CA VAL A 40 22.87 -9.07 10.25
C VAL A 40 22.05 -8.13 11.13
N PRO A 41 21.54 -7.01 10.57
CA PRO A 41 20.72 -6.06 11.32
C PRO A 41 19.46 -6.72 11.90
N SER A 42 19.07 -6.29 13.10
CA SER A 42 17.81 -6.75 13.73
C SER A 42 16.54 -6.38 12.95
N ILE A 43 16.65 -5.45 12.00
CA ILE A 43 15.55 -5.06 11.12
C ILE A 43 15.09 -6.20 10.19
N LEU A 44 15.96 -7.19 9.92
CA LEU A 44 15.61 -8.39 9.15
C LEU A 44 14.87 -9.45 9.96
N ASP A 45 14.54 -9.16 11.24
CA ASP A 45 13.67 -10.02 12.03
C ASP A 45 12.30 -10.15 11.34
N PRO A 46 11.75 -11.38 11.17
CA PRO A 46 10.42 -11.60 10.59
C PRO A 46 9.30 -10.84 11.28
N TYR A 47 9.50 -10.36 12.49
CA TYR A 47 8.56 -9.50 13.19
C TYR A 47 8.44 -8.10 12.54
N PHE A 48 9.55 -7.54 12.05
CA PHE A 48 9.57 -6.22 11.40
C PHE A 48 9.37 -6.33 9.89
N ILE A 49 10.09 -7.26 9.25
CA ILE A 49 10.03 -7.49 7.81
C ILE A 49 9.75 -8.97 7.59
N SER A 50 8.51 -9.32 7.27
CA SER A 50 8.08 -10.69 7.02
C SER A 50 8.88 -11.33 5.88
N LYS A 51 9.11 -12.64 5.95
CA LYS A 51 9.77 -13.39 4.85
C LYS A 51 8.82 -13.56 3.66
N PRO A 52 9.31 -13.57 2.41
CA PRO A 52 8.48 -13.82 1.22
C PRO A 52 7.63 -15.10 1.32
N SER A 53 8.19 -16.17 1.88
CA SER A 53 7.46 -17.44 2.08
C SER A 53 6.29 -17.28 3.06
N LEU A 54 6.45 -16.51 4.13
CA LEU A 54 5.39 -16.25 5.09
C LEU A 54 4.29 -15.35 4.50
N ILE A 55 4.67 -14.37 3.69
CA ILE A 55 3.73 -13.53 2.95
C ILE A 55 2.87 -14.40 2.03
N TRP A 56 3.51 -15.31 1.27
CA TRP A 56 2.82 -16.22 0.38
C TRP A 56 1.85 -17.16 1.09
N THR A 57 2.28 -17.78 2.20
CA THR A 57 1.40 -18.65 2.99
C THR A 57 0.24 -17.89 3.63
N SER A 58 0.47 -16.65 4.09
CA SER A 58 -0.57 -15.79 4.63
C SER A 58 -1.55 -15.35 3.55
N PHE A 59 -1.06 -15.02 2.35
CA PHE A 59 -1.88 -14.72 1.19
C PHE A 59 -2.81 -15.89 0.83
N LEU A 60 -2.27 -17.10 0.74
CA LEU A 60 -3.07 -18.29 0.44
C LEU A 60 -4.15 -18.57 1.51
N LYS A 61 -3.84 -18.33 2.78
CA LYS A 61 -4.80 -18.48 3.87
C LYS A 61 -5.91 -17.41 3.82
N LEU A 62 -5.53 -16.15 3.65
CA LEU A 62 -6.47 -15.02 3.61
C LEU A 62 -7.34 -15.03 2.34
N SER A 63 -6.81 -15.54 1.23
CA SER A 63 -7.54 -15.67 -0.03
C SER A 63 -8.45 -16.89 -0.07
N CYS A 64 -8.43 -17.73 0.97
CA CYS A 64 -9.18 -18.98 1.02
C CYS A 64 -8.83 -20.02 -0.08
N LEU A 65 -7.69 -19.85 -0.76
CA LEU A 65 -7.27 -20.76 -1.81
C LEU A 65 -6.64 -22.05 -1.27
N SER A 66 -6.15 -22.04 -0.02
CA SER A 66 -5.46 -23.16 0.62
C SER A 66 -6.33 -23.88 1.66
N ASP A 67 -7.60 -23.53 1.79
CA ASP A 67 -8.46 -24.14 2.80
C ASP A 67 -9.01 -25.50 2.32
N ARG A 68 -8.77 -26.54 3.11
CA ARG A 68 -9.25 -27.91 2.84
C ARG A 68 -10.79 -28.04 2.88
N ALA A 69 -11.45 -27.12 3.59
CA ALA A 69 -12.91 -27.08 3.69
C ALA A 69 -13.60 -26.50 2.44
N GLY A 70 -12.80 -25.99 1.49
CA GLY A 70 -13.29 -25.36 0.26
C GLY A 70 -13.49 -23.85 0.39
N PHE A 71 -13.40 -23.17 -0.76
CA PHE A 71 -13.45 -21.71 -0.86
C PHE A 71 -14.72 -21.10 -0.23
N ALA A 72 -15.89 -21.69 -0.49
CA ALA A 72 -17.16 -21.19 0.04
C ALA A 72 -17.27 -21.32 1.57
N ALA A 73 -16.76 -22.43 2.14
CA ALA A 73 -16.75 -22.65 3.57
C ALA A 73 -15.79 -21.69 4.30
N CYS A 74 -14.64 -21.41 3.71
CA CYS A 74 -13.69 -20.43 4.22
C CYS A 74 -14.27 -19.01 4.23
N LEU A 75 -14.95 -18.61 3.15
CA LEU A 75 -15.64 -17.31 3.05
C LEU A 75 -16.73 -17.14 4.12
N ALA A 76 -17.47 -18.20 4.40
CA ALA A 76 -18.54 -18.17 5.40
C ALA A 76 -18.00 -18.15 6.84
N LYS A 77 -16.85 -18.77 7.08
CA LYS A 77 -16.26 -18.91 8.42
C LYS A 77 -15.37 -17.75 8.84
N ASN A 78 -14.71 -17.10 7.89
CA ASN A 78 -13.74 -16.02 8.16
C ASN A 78 -14.31 -14.64 7.78
N GLU A 79 -14.74 -13.87 8.77
CA GLU A 79 -15.12 -12.46 8.57
C GLU A 79 -13.96 -11.58 8.11
N ASN A 80 -12.72 -12.00 8.42
CA ASN A 80 -11.48 -11.27 8.07
C ASN A 80 -10.75 -11.90 6.87
N ASN A 81 -11.48 -12.27 5.82
CA ASN A 81 -10.85 -12.74 4.59
C ASN A 81 -10.45 -11.59 3.66
N LEU A 82 -9.49 -11.88 2.75
CA LEU A 82 -8.98 -10.91 1.79
C LEU A 82 -10.09 -10.28 0.93
N TRP A 83 -11.09 -11.07 0.55
CA TRP A 83 -12.17 -10.64 -0.33
C TRP A 83 -13.08 -9.62 0.33
N MET A 84 -13.38 -9.81 1.62
CA MET A 84 -14.16 -8.87 2.40
C MET A 84 -13.38 -7.54 2.59
N ALA A 85 -12.11 -7.63 2.95
CA ALA A 85 -11.24 -6.46 3.07
C ALA A 85 -11.12 -5.70 1.74
N LEU A 86 -10.96 -6.42 0.62
CA LEU A 86 -10.90 -5.84 -0.72
C LEU A 86 -12.20 -5.14 -1.10
N ARG A 87 -13.35 -5.78 -0.84
CA ARG A 87 -14.67 -5.19 -1.10
C ARG A 87 -14.86 -3.89 -0.33
N VAL A 88 -14.58 -3.88 0.97
CA VAL A 88 -14.69 -2.68 1.80
C VAL A 88 -13.76 -1.58 1.29
N THR A 89 -12.53 -1.92 0.94
CA THR A 89 -11.56 -0.95 0.40
C THR A 89 -12.03 -0.36 -0.92
N ILE A 90 -12.51 -1.18 -1.86
CA ILE A 90 -13.00 -0.72 -3.17
C ILE A 90 -14.24 0.18 -3.00
N VAL A 91 -15.18 -0.20 -2.14
CA VAL A 91 -16.39 0.61 -1.89
C VAL A 91 -16.02 1.96 -1.29
N ASN A 92 -15.13 1.99 -0.29
CA ASN A 92 -14.70 3.25 0.34
C ASN A 92 -13.92 4.13 -0.64
N MET A 93 -13.04 3.53 -1.45
CA MET A 93 -12.31 4.22 -2.52
C MET A 93 -13.26 4.82 -3.55
N TRP A 94 -14.30 4.08 -3.95
CA TRP A 94 -15.29 4.54 -4.92
C TRP A 94 -16.05 5.76 -4.40
N TRP A 95 -16.53 5.72 -3.16
CA TRP A 95 -17.21 6.84 -2.54
C TRP A 95 -16.29 8.05 -2.37
N GLY A 96 -15.07 7.85 -1.90
CA GLY A 96 -14.07 8.93 -1.79
C GLY A 96 -13.77 9.57 -3.15
N PHE A 97 -13.56 8.76 -4.18
CA PHE A 97 -13.34 9.24 -5.54
C PHE A 97 -14.55 10.01 -6.09
N LEU A 98 -15.75 9.50 -5.91
CA LEU A 98 -16.98 10.15 -6.39
C LEU A 98 -17.17 11.53 -5.74
N PHE A 99 -17.12 11.60 -4.42
CA PHE A 99 -17.26 12.88 -3.70
C PHE A 99 -16.11 13.84 -4.02
N GLY A 100 -14.87 13.36 -4.07
CA GLY A 100 -13.71 14.16 -4.41
C GLY A 100 -13.80 14.72 -5.84
N THR A 101 -14.19 13.89 -6.80
CA THR A 101 -14.33 14.31 -8.20
C THR A 101 -15.45 15.33 -8.37
N VAL A 102 -16.64 15.06 -7.83
CA VAL A 102 -17.79 15.96 -7.97
C VAL A 102 -17.49 17.31 -7.32
N SER A 103 -17.00 17.33 -6.09
CA SER A 103 -16.65 18.57 -5.40
C SER A 103 -15.50 19.31 -6.09
N GLY A 104 -14.47 18.59 -6.55
CA GLY A 104 -13.33 19.17 -7.26
C GLY A 104 -13.72 19.79 -8.60
N VAL A 105 -14.57 19.12 -9.37
CA VAL A 105 -15.08 19.66 -10.65
C VAL A 105 -15.93 20.91 -10.41
N ILE A 106 -16.85 20.89 -9.43
CA ILE A 106 -17.67 22.05 -9.11
C ILE A 106 -16.78 23.22 -8.65
N ALA A 107 -15.88 23.00 -7.73
CA ALA A 107 -14.96 24.02 -7.25
C ALA A 107 -14.08 24.56 -8.39
N GLY A 108 -13.53 23.68 -9.22
CA GLY A 108 -12.70 24.04 -10.37
C GLY A 108 -13.45 24.88 -11.40
N LEU A 109 -14.71 24.54 -11.70
CA LEU A 109 -15.55 25.32 -12.62
C LEU A 109 -15.90 26.70 -12.05
N VAL A 110 -16.22 26.78 -10.76
CA VAL A 110 -16.53 28.06 -10.09
C VAL A 110 -15.29 28.96 -10.08
N LEU A 111 -14.13 28.43 -9.70
CA LEU A 111 -12.87 29.19 -9.69
C LEU A 111 -12.41 29.57 -11.10
N GLY A 112 -12.59 28.68 -12.09
CA GLY A 112 -12.19 28.91 -13.46
C GLY A 112 -13.03 29.92 -14.22
N ARG A 113 -14.28 30.19 -13.77
CA ARG A 113 -15.15 31.20 -14.39
C ARG A 113 -14.82 32.63 -13.99
N SER A 114 -14.07 32.86 -12.93
CA SER A 114 -13.78 34.19 -12.40
C SER A 114 -12.32 34.33 -12.05
N ASP A 115 -11.59 35.15 -12.81
CA ASP A 115 -10.19 35.46 -12.53
C ASP A 115 -9.98 36.07 -11.15
N LYS A 116 -10.92 36.86 -10.67
CA LYS A 116 -10.87 37.45 -9.33
C LYS A 116 -10.94 36.37 -8.24
N LEU A 117 -11.89 35.43 -8.39
CA LEU A 117 -12.08 34.34 -7.45
C LEU A 117 -10.87 33.40 -7.44
N SER A 118 -10.37 33.06 -8.64
CA SER A 118 -9.19 32.23 -8.80
C SER A 118 -7.97 32.83 -8.08
N ARG A 119 -7.69 34.12 -8.28
CA ARG A 119 -6.57 34.83 -7.62
C ARG A 119 -6.70 34.86 -6.10
N ILE A 120 -7.92 35.02 -5.57
CA ILE A 120 -8.15 35.03 -4.13
C ILE A 120 -7.92 33.64 -3.51
N PHE A 121 -8.44 32.58 -4.14
CA PHE A 121 -8.38 31.23 -3.60
C PHE A 121 -7.10 30.46 -3.94
N GLN A 122 -6.36 30.88 -4.97
CA GLN A 122 -5.13 30.21 -5.40
C GLN A 122 -4.11 29.97 -4.27
N PRO A 123 -3.76 30.95 -3.41
CA PRO A 123 -2.81 30.73 -2.32
C PRO A 123 -3.29 29.67 -1.33
N PHE A 124 -4.60 29.59 -1.07
CA PHE A 124 -5.17 28.55 -0.17
C PHE A 124 -5.10 27.17 -0.81
N VAL A 125 -5.42 27.04 -2.10
CA VAL A 125 -5.32 25.77 -2.82
C VAL A 125 -3.86 25.29 -2.85
N VAL A 126 -2.92 26.17 -3.10
CA VAL A 126 -1.48 25.84 -3.07
C VAL A 126 -1.06 25.42 -1.66
N ALA A 127 -1.47 26.14 -0.64
CA ALA A 127 -1.16 25.79 0.75
C ALA A 127 -1.72 24.41 1.13
N MET A 128 -2.97 24.10 0.77
CA MET A 128 -3.57 22.79 1.04
C MET A 128 -2.86 21.65 0.28
N ASN A 129 -2.45 21.88 -0.95
CA ASN A 129 -1.70 20.89 -1.72
C ASN A 129 -0.27 20.67 -1.20
N SER A 130 0.28 21.65 -0.46
CA SER A 130 1.62 21.55 0.14
C SER A 130 1.65 20.72 1.42
N VAL A 131 0.49 20.46 2.03
CA VAL A 131 0.40 19.62 3.24
C VAL A 131 0.53 18.15 2.84
N PRO A 132 1.49 17.39 3.39
CA PRO A 132 1.62 15.97 3.10
C PRO A 132 0.38 15.22 3.59
N ARG A 133 -0.34 14.58 2.68
CA ARG A 133 -1.60 13.86 2.97
C ARG A 133 -1.44 12.83 4.09
N ILE A 134 -0.27 12.17 4.15
CA ILE A 134 0.04 11.18 5.20
C ILE A 134 -0.01 11.81 6.60
N ALA A 135 0.38 13.08 6.74
CA ALA A 135 0.33 13.78 8.03
C ALA A 135 -1.11 14.11 8.48
N LEU A 136 -2.07 14.16 7.55
CA LEU A 136 -3.48 14.41 7.85
C LEU A 136 -4.21 13.15 8.34
N VAL A 137 -3.71 11.96 8.05
CA VAL A 137 -4.37 10.69 8.41
C VAL A 137 -4.64 10.57 9.92
N PRO A 138 -3.68 10.84 10.82
CA PRO A 138 -3.96 10.79 12.25
C PRO A 138 -5.03 11.81 12.70
N LEU A 139 -5.02 12.99 12.11
CA LEU A 139 -6.01 14.03 12.41
C LEU A 139 -7.42 13.61 11.97
N ILE A 140 -7.54 13.04 10.77
CA ILE A 140 -8.80 12.54 10.24
C ILE A 140 -9.33 11.39 11.09
N ILE A 141 -8.45 10.48 11.56
CA ILE A 141 -8.83 9.40 12.47
C ILE A 141 -9.32 9.95 13.82
N LEU A 142 -8.70 10.99 14.35
CA LEU A 142 -9.14 11.64 15.59
C LEU A 142 -10.51 12.31 15.45
N MET A 143 -10.82 12.88 14.27
CA MET A 143 -12.10 13.57 14.03
C MET A 143 -13.24 12.60 13.69
N PHE A 144 -12.99 11.58 12.89
CA PHE A 144 -14.01 10.67 12.34
C PHE A 144 -13.97 9.25 12.92
N GLY A 145 -12.99 8.95 13.78
CA GLY A 145 -12.77 7.61 14.33
C GLY A 145 -12.13 6.63 13.33
N LEU A 146 -11.94 5.39 13.76
CA LEU A 146 -11.38 4.28 12.96
C LEU A 146 -12.43 3.62 12.03
N GLY A 147 -13.43 4.36 11.59
CA GLY A 147 -14.52 3.85 10.75
C GLY A 147 -14.29 4.03 9.25
N ASP A 148 -15.33 3.70 8.46
CA ASP A 148 -15.28 3.86 7.01
C ASP A 148 -15.28 5.32 6.58
N MET A 149 -15.82 6.23 7.40
CA MET A 149 -15.80 7.67 7.16
C MET A 149 -14.38 8.22 7.07
N SER A 150 -13.47 7.82 7.96
CA SER A 150 -12.07 8.27 7.89
C SER A 150 -11.37 7.80 6.62
N LYS A 151 -11.70 6.60 6.13
CA LYS A 151 -11.15 6.04 4.89
C LYS A 151 -11.66 6.79 3.65
N ILE A 152 -12.96 7.10 3.60
CA ILE A 152 -13.60 7.84 2.50
C ILE A 152 -13.05 9.27 2.42
N VAL A 153 -12.90 9.95 3.56
CA VAL A 153 -12.37 11.32 3.62
C VAL A 153 -10.88 11.37 3.24
N THR A 154 -10.13 10.29 3.49
CA THR A 154 -8.70 10.22 3.14
C THR A 154 -8.47 9.87 1.67
N ALA A 155 -9.39 9.18 1.03
CA ALA A 155 -9.29 8.79 -0.39
C ALA A 155 -9.52 9.95 -1.34
#